data_09d8249a35eeee9112e7339cf9172eac
#
_entry.id   09d8249a35eeee9112e7339cf9172eac
#
_cell.length_a   1.000
_cell.length_b   1.000
_cell.length_c   1.000
_cell.angle_alpha   90.00
_cell.angle_beta   90.00
_cell.angle_gamma   90.00
#
_symmetry.space_group_name_H-M   'P 1'
#
loop_
_entity.id
_entity.type
_entity.pdbx_description
1 polymer ?
#
loop_
_entity_poly.entity_id
_entity_poly.type
_entity_poly.pdbx_seq_one_letter_code
_entity_poly.pdbx_strand_id
1 'polypeptide(L)'
;MQEIGELQHVGADDFQAIHELAQQFRVDGVRSSTAANAGHPTSSMSAADLMAVLMARHLRYDWDQPRLASGDHLIFSKGHASPLVYAMFKAAGAISDDEMMTFRKIGSPIQGHPTPVLPWVDVATGSLGQGLPIAVGVALAGRYLDKLPYHVWVLCGDSELAEGSMWEALDKAQHYKLGNLTAIWDINRLGQRGETEFGWDTDAYRRRAEAFGCNALVIDGHDLQEIDAALATARRATDRPTVVIARTVKGKGFSEIENKDGWHGKPLPPEMADRAIKEMGGIRDLRVDVRAPEPGEPATPHPPGTVEVPTYGKDEKVATRKAYGDALKALGARPDVVGLDAEVSNSTHADEFAKAYPGNFFEIYIAEQQLVAAAVGLSVRGYVPFASTFAAFFSRAYDFIRMAGISQANIRLVGSHAGVEIGTDGPSQMALEDLASMRAIHGSVVLYPSDPVSAAKLTVEMADTLGIVYMRTTRGAYPTLYENSEHFQVGGSKVLRSGPDDRVTLVGAGVTVHNCLAAADQLADIGIAARVLDLYSVKPVDAATVRAAVEATGGRLVVAEDHYPEGGIAAAVLESMATQGVSVQLEHCAVRDLPGSGQPQELMDVAGISARHIVDAARRLVGA
;
A
#
# COMPACT_ATOMS: atom_id res chain seq x y z
N MET A 1 43.04 -1.87 -9.39
CA MET A 1 42.21 -2.20 -8.20
C MET A 1 42.95 -1.63 -7.01
N GLN A 2 42.35 -0.64 -6.32
CA GLN A 2 42.90 -0.24 -5.02
C GLN A 2 42.61 -1.40 -4.05
N GLU A 3 43.62 -1.81 -3.28
CA GLU A 3 43.48 -2.86 -2.28
C GLU A 3 42.45 -2.42 -1.24
N ILE A 4 41.51 -3.31 -0.92
CA ILE A 4 40.56 -3.13 0.19
C ILE A 4 41.40 -3.26 1.49
N GLY A 5 41.26 -2.31 2.42
CA GLY A 5 41.96 -2.36 3.71
C GLY A 5 41.60 -3.61 4.53
N GLU A 6 42.37 -3.92 5.56
CA GLU A 6 42.05 -4.99 6.49
C GLU A 6 40.69 -4.71 7.17
N LEU A 7 39.92 -5.77 7.41
CA LEU A 7 38.63 -5.70 8.11
C LEU A 7 38.82 -5.12 9.54
N GLN A 8 38.10 -4.03 9.83
CA GLN A 8 38.13 -3.38 11.15
C GLN A 8 36.71 -3.24 11.70
N HIS A 9 36.55 -3.48 12.98
CA HIS A 9 35.28 -3.31 13.69
C HIS A 9 35.13 -1.90 14.28
N VAL A 10 33.97 -1.30 14.09
CA VAL A 10 33.62 0.02 14.61
C VAL A 10 32.97 -0.14 15.97
N GLY A 11 33.66 0.33 17.02
CA GLY A 11 33.09 0.37 18.37
C GLY A 11 32.08 1.51 18.55
N ALA A 12 31.04 1.28 19.33
CA ALA A 12 29.97 2.24 19.56
C ALA A 12 30.46 3.55 20.22
N ASP A 13 31.52 3.51 21.03
CA ASP A 13 32.05 4.69 21.75
C ASP A 13 33.20 5.39 21.01
N ASP A 14 33.60 4.88 19.85
CA ASP A 14 34.69 5.44 19.05
C ASP A 14 34.12 6.36 17.95
N PHE A 15 33.94 7.63 18.26
CA PHE A 15 33.47 8.64 17.30
C PHE A 15 34.38 8.84 16.10
N GLN A 16 35.71 8.55 16.23
CA GLN A 16 36.61 8.60 15.09
C GLN A 16 36.31 7.44 14.13
N ALA A 17 36.13 6.23 14.65
CA ALA A 17 35.74 5.07 13.83
C ALA A 17 34.35 5.25 13.19
N ILE A 18 33.40 5.88 13.89
CA ILE A 18 32.08 6.23 13.35
C ILE A 18 32.21 7.26 12.22
N HIS A 19 33.11 8.25 12.33
CA HIS A 19 33.42 9.17 11.26
C HIS A 19 33.98 8.44 10.03
N GLU A 20 34.92 7.53 10.22
CA GLU A 20 35.48 6.71 9.13
C GLU A 20 34.41 5.80 8.49
N LEU A 21 33.45 5.30 9.27
CA LEU A 21 32.28 4.57 8.75
C LEU A 21 31.42 5.46 7.84
N ALA A 22 31.16 6.71 8.24
CA ALA A 22 30.43 7.66 7.41
C ALA A 22 31.17 7.96 6.08
N GLN A 23 32.51 8.03 6.13
CA GLN A 23 33.32 8.15 4.90
C GLN A 23 33.23 6.90 4.03
N GLN A 24 33.24 5.69 4.64
CA GLN A 24 32.99 4.45 3.90
C GLN A 24 31.65 4.49 3.19
N PHE A 25 30.57 4.90 3.86
CA PHE A 25 29.23 5.01 3.24
C PHE A 25 29.22 5.95 2.03
N ARG A 26 29.92 7.09 2.10
CA ARG A 26 30.07 8.01 0.98
C ARG A 26 30.84 7.39 -0.18
N VAL A 27 31.97 6.77 0.12
CA VAL A 27 32.83 6.10 -0.87
C VAL A 27 32.09 4.95 -1.56
N ASP A 28 31.42 4.09 -0.81
CA ASP A 28 30.67 2.95 -1.34
C ASP A 28 29.48 3.41 -2.19
N GLY A 29 28.81 4.50 -1.77
CA GLY A 29 27.75 5.14 -2.56
C GLY A 29 28.26 5.72 -3.90
N VAL A 30 29.44 6.33 -3.92
CA VAL A 30 30.08 6.82 -5.14
C VAL A 30 30.50 5.63 -6.02
N ARG A 31 31.17 4.60 -5.48
CA ARG A 31 31.63 3.41 -6.20
C ARG A 31 30.48 2.70 -6.91
N SER A 32 29.43 2.35 -6.16
CA SER A 32 28.28 1.62 -6.70
C SER A 32 27.52 2.42 -7.76
N SER A 33 27.31 3.72 -7.52
CA SER A 33 26.63 4.60 -8.48
C SER A 33 27.45 4.83 -9.75
N THR A 34 28.77 5.00 -9.65
CA THR A 34 29.66 5.17 -10.80
C THR A 34 29.72 3.89 -11.64
N ALA A 35 29.86 2.71 -10.99
CA ALA A 35 29.88 1.42 -11.68
C ALA A 35 28.56 1.13 -12.41
N ALA A 36 27.44 1.56 -11.87
CA ALA A 36 26.12 1.44 -12.49
C ALA A 36 25.85 2.52 -13.56
N ASN A 37 26.69 3.55 -13.64
CA ASN A 37 26.45 4.80 -14.39
C ASN A 37 25.06 5.37 -14.12
N ALA A 38 24.56 5.22 -12.88
CA ALA A 38 23.24 5.65 -12.43
C ALA A 38 23.17 5.65 -10.90
N GLY A 39 22.33 6.51 -10.33
CA GLY A 39 22.10 6.56 -8.88
C GLY A 39 22.16 7.99 -8.33
N HIS A 40 22.01 8.10 -7.02
CA HIS A 40 21.94 9.39 -6.32
C HIS A 40 23.05 9.48 -5.25
N PRO A 41 24.34 9.48 -5.62
CA PRO A 41 25.43 9.49 -4.64
C PRO A 41 25.37 10.73 -3.73
N THR A 42 25.04 11.91 -4.26
CA THR A 42 25.01 13.16 -3.46
C THR A 42 23.94 13.15 -2.37
N SER A 43 22.79 12.48 -2.62
CA SER A 43 21.73 12.31 -1.61
C SER A 43 22.08 11.27 -0.55
N SER A 44 22.97 10.34 -0.88
CA SER A 44 23.55 9.36 0.06
C SER A 44 24.62 10.01 0.93
N MET A 45 25.46 10.84 0.32
CA MET A 45 26.58 11.53 1.00
C MET A 45 26.10 12.50 2.08
N SER A 46 24.96 13.19 1.90
CA SER A 46 24.44 14.13 2.89
C SER A 46 24.04 13.45 4.21
N ALA A 47 23.43 12.26 4.14
CA ALA A 47 22.89 11.56 5.30
C ALA A 47 23.86 10.53 5.90
N ALA A 48 25.10 10.42 5.40
CA ALA A 48 26.03 9.38 5.81
C ALA A 48 26.39 9.43 7.30
N ASP A 49 26.63 10.63 7.86
CA ASP A 49 26.95 10.80 9.29
C ASP A 49 25.75 10.41 10.17
N LEU A 50 24.54 10.84 9.78
CA LEU A 50 23.29 10.49 10.48
C LEU A 50 23.12 8.98 10.59
N MET A 51 23.32 8.27 9.48
CA MET A 51 23.13 6.81 9.44
C MET A 51 24.30 6.04 10.09
N ALA A 52 25.52 6.57 10.06
CA ALA A 52 26.66 5.98 10.75
C ALA A 52 26.46 6.00 12.28
N VAL A 53 26.04 7.15 12.84
CA VAL A 53 25.73 7.25 14.28
C VAL A 53 24.52 6.40 14.64
N LEU A 54 23.45 6.45 13.84
CA LEU A 54 22.25 5.64 14.07
C LEU A 54 22.63 4.15 14.15
N MET A 55 23.38 3.65 13.16
CA MET A 55 23.74 2.24 13.05
C MET A 55 24.66 1.79 14.18
N ALA A 56 25.67 2.59 14.52
CA ALA A 56 26.66 2.19 15.53
C ALA A 56 26.14 2.30 16.97
N ARG A 57 25.19 3.22 17.27
CA ARG A 57 24.84 3.55 18.64
C ARG A 57 23.37 3.35 19.02
N HIS A 58 22.45 3.50 18.08
CA HIS A 58 21.03 3.58 18.41
C HIS A 58 20.16 2.49 17.80
N LEU A 59 20.50 1.98 16.61
CA LEU A 59 19.76 0.91 15.97
C LEU A 59 19.92 -0.39 16.79
N ARG A 60 18.80 -1.06 17.05
CA ARG A 60 18.75 -2.37 17.70
C ARG A 60 18.18 -3.36 16.69
N TYR A 61 19.05 -4.10 16.04
CA TYR A 61 18.66 -4.91 14.91
C TYR A 61 19.51 -6.19 14.82
N ASP A 62 18.89 -7.28 14.40
CA ASP A 62 19.57 -8.55 14.12
C ASP A 62 19.55 -8.80 12.61
N TRP A 63 20.69 -8.73 11.97
CA TRP A 63 20.81 -8.88 10.50
C TRP A 63 20.63 -10.32 10.04
N ASP A 64 20.84 -11.31 10.93
CA ASP A 64 20.60 -12.73 10.66
C ASP A 64 19.13 -13.10 10.90
N GLN A 65 18.42 -12.32 11.73
CA GLN A 65 17.01 -12.49 12.05
C GLN A 65 16.20 -11.19 11.81
N PRO A 66 16.10 -10.73 10.57
CA PRO A 66 15.51 -9.42 10.24
C PRO A 66 14.02 -9.28 10.60
N ARG A 67 13.35 -10.41 10.87
CA ARG A 67 11.94 -10.45 11.28
C ARG A 67 11.74 -10.64 12.78
N LEU A 68 12.79 -10.47 13.59
CA LEU A 68 12.67 -10.55 15.02
C LEU A 68 11.68 -9.50 15.54
N ALA A 69 10.68 -9.95 16.29
CA ALA A 69 9.52 -9.12 16.67
C ALA A 69 9.90 -7.83 17.44
N SER A 70 10.98 -7.89 18.22
CA SER A 70 11.49 -6.77 19.04
C SER A 70 12.55 -5.91 18.34
N GLY A 71 12.92 -6.23 17.09
CA GLY A 71 13.87 -5.45 16.29
C GLY A 71 13.33 -4.07 15.91
N ASP A 72 14.21 -3.07 15.90
CA ASP A 72 13.85 -1.75 15.36
C ASP A 72 13.54 -1.82 13.86
N HIS A 73 12.81 -0.84 13.38
CA HIS A 73 12.55 -0.65 11.96
C HIS A 73 13.27 0.58 11.43
N LEU A 74 13.89 0.46 10.25
CA LEU A 74 14.54 1.57 9.57
C LEU A 74 13.99 1.72 8.15
N ILE A 75 13.28 2.81 7.90
CA ILE A 75 12.66 3.09 6.60
C ILE A 75 13.33 4.30 5.95
N PHE A 76 13.87 4.11 4.75
CA PHE A 76 14.38 5.19 3.91
C PHE A 76 13.24 5.77 3.08
N SER A 77 12.55 6.80 3.58
CA SER A 77 11.47 7.48 2.84
C SER A 77 12.03 8.15 1.59
N LYS A 78 13.22 8.77 1.69
CA LYS A 78 14.01 9.19 0.53
C LYS A 78 14.69 7.98 -0.14
N GLY A 79 13.91 7.07 -0.71
CA GLY A 79 14.37 5.80 -1.25
C GLY A 79 15.44 5.89 -2.35
N HIS A 80 15.59 7.07 -2.98
CA HIS A 80 16.65 7.34 -3.93
C HIS A 80 18.06 7.37 -3.29
N ALA A 81 18.16 7.52 -1.95
CA ALA A 81 19.41 7.33 -1.23
C ALA A 81 19.80 5.84 -1.05
N SER A 82 19.30 4.97 -1.92
CA SER A 82 19.59 3.52 -1.94
C SER A 82 21.08 3.16 -1.90
N PRO A 83 22.03 3.90 -2.52
CA PRO A 83 23.45 3.60 -2.34
C PRO A 83 23.92 3.63 -0.89
N LEU A 84 23.34 4.51 -0.05
CA LEU A 84 23.61 4.54 1.39
C LEU A 84 23.03 3.31 2.10
N VAL A 85 21.81 2.89 1.75
CA VAL A 85 21.18 1.67 2.31
C VAL A 85 22.09 0.46 2.08
N TYR A 86 22.59 0.28 0.87
CA TYR A 86 23.44 -0.87 0.51
C TYR A 86 24.84 -0.77 1.13
N ALA A 87 25.39 0.44 1.29
CA ALA A 87 26.61 0.65 2.04
C ALA A 87 26.45 0.27 3.51
N MET A 88 25.30 0.57 4.13
CA MET A 88 24.96 0.13 5.49
C MET A 88 24.85 -1.39 5.57
N PHE A 89 24.17 -2.04 4.61
CA PHE A 89 24.06 -3.51 4.59
C PHE A 89 25.42 -4.20 4.43
N LYS A 90 26.31 -3.61 3.62
CA LYS A 90 27.70 -4.07 3.54
C LYS A 90 28.40 -3.93 4.90
N ALA A 91 28.32 -2.79 5.55
CA ALA A 91 28.96 -2.55 6.84
C ALA A 91 28.38 -3.43 7.96
N ALA A 92 27.12 -3.84 7.86
CA ALA A 92 26.51 -4.84 8.73
C ALA A 92 26.99 -6.28 8.45
N GLY A 93 27.61 -6.52 7.31
CA GLY A 93 27.96 -7.87 6.87
C GLY A 93 26.81 -8.63 6.20
N ALA A 94 25.67 -7.97 6.00
CA ALA A 94 24.48 -8.57 5.39
C ALA A 94 24.66 -8.84 3.89
N ILE A 95 25.46 -8.02 3.21
CA ILE A 95 25.87 -8.21 1.81
C ILE A 95 27.38 -8.05 1.66
N SER A 96 27.95 -8.69 0.65
CA SER A 96 29.37 -8.52 0.29
C SER A 96 29.60 -7.24 -0.54
N ASP A 97 30.88 -6.84 -0.68
CA ASP A 97 31.26 -5.75 -1.59
C ASP A 97 30.88 -6.07 -3.05
N ASP A 98 31.12 -7.31 -3.48
CA ASP A 98 30.76 -7.75 -4.83
C ASP A 98 29.24 -7.68 -5.09
N GLU A 99 28.41 -8.07 -4.12
CA GLU A 99 26.96 -7.94 -4.20
C GLU A 99 26.55 -6.46 -4.28
N MET A 100 27.10 -5.60 -3.44
CA MET A 100 26.83 -4.15 -3.49
C MET A 100 27.17 -3.58 -4.89
N MET A 101 28.26 -4.04 -5.50
CA MET A 101 28.69 -3.60 -6.85
C MET A 101 27.79 -4.14 -7.98
N THR A 102 26.80 -4.98 -7.69
CA THR A 102 25.72 -5.33 -8.64
C THR A 102 24.59 -4.32 -8.69
N PHE A 103 24.73 -3.18 -8.03
CA PHE A 103 23.72 -2.10 -7.99
C PHE A 103 23.16 -1.80 -9.40
N ARG A 104 21.84 -1.85 -9.52
CA ARG A 104 21.07 -1.62 -10.76
C ARG A 104 21.38 -2.56 -11.93
N LYS A 105 22.06 -3.66 -11.71
CA LYS A 105 22.24 -4.68 -12.75
C LYS A 105 21.00 -5.58 -12.83
N ILE A 106 20.69 -6.04 -14.04
CA ILE A 106 19.56 -6.95 -14.27
C ILE A 106 19.73 -8.23 -13.45
N GLY A 107 18.68 -8.69 -12.79
CA GLY A 107 18.70 -9.87 -11.93
C GLY A 107 19.29 -9.64 -10.52
N SER A 108 19.86 -8.48 -10.24
CA SER A 108 20.36 -8.14 -8.89
C SER A 108 19.23 -7.71 -7.95
N PRO A 109 19.25 -8.16 -6.69
CA PRO A 109 18.34 -7.65 -5.66
C PRO A 109 18.73 -6.23 -5.18
N ILE A 110 19.93 -5.76 -5.53
CA ILE A 110 20.45 -4.41 -5.20
C ILE A 110 19.89 -3.42 -6.23
N GLN A 111 18.59 -3.12 -6.07
CA GLN A 111 17.80 -2.34 -7.02
C GLN A 111 18.03 -0.83 -6.89
N GLY A 112 17.54 -0.06 -7.85
CA GLY A 112 17.68 1.39 -7.88
C GLY A 112 17.03 2.12 -6.69
N HIS A 113 16.03 1.50 -6.08
CA HIS A 113 15.37 1.91 -4.84
C HIS A 113 15.16 0.66 -3.98
N PRO A 114 15.16 0.75 -2.64
CA PRO A 114 15.00 -0.42 -1.78
C PRO A 114 13.64 -1.08 -1.96
N THR A 115 13.62 -2.40 -2.01
CA THR A 115 12.40 -3.20 -2.07
C THR A 115 12.50 -4.42 -1.15
N PRO A 116 11.37 -5.01 -0.69
CA PRO A 116 11.35 -6.21 0.16
C PRO A 116 11.85 -7.52 -0.50
N VAL A 117 12.45 -7.43 -1.68
CA VAL A 117 13.27 -8.52 -2.23
C VAL A 117 14.46 -8.78 -1.31
N LEU A 118 14.94 -7.75 -0.63
CA LEU A 118 15.92 -7.85 0.45
C LEU A 118 15.19 -8.00 1.79
N PRO A 119 15.53 -8.99 2.61
CA PRO A 119 14.80 -9.29 3.85
C PRO A 119 14.89 -8.19 4.92
N TRP A 120 15.85 -7.27 4.78
CA TRP A 120 16.08 -6.12 5.68
C TRP A 120 15.32 -4.86 5.27
N VAL A 121 14.51 -4.93 4.22
CA VAL A 121 13.71 -3.82 3.71
C VAL A 121 12.24 -4.11 3.98
N ASP A 122 11.62 -3.34 4.87
CA ASP A 122 10.22 -3.52 5.26
C ASP A 122 9.25 -3.25 4.11
N VAL A 123 9.50 -2.16 3.36
CA VAL A 123 8.62 -1.68 2.29
C VAL A 123 9.40 -1.05 1.15
N ALA A 124 8.87 -1.12 -0.04
CA ALA A 124 9.40 -0.40 -1.20
C ALA A 124 9.18 1.10 -1.03
N THR A 125 10.23 1.87 -1.30
CA THR A 125 10.19 3.33 -1.31
C THR A 125 10.78 3.88 -2.60
N GLY A 126 10.74 5.20 -2.79
CA GLY A 126 11.23 5.87 -4.00
C GLY A 126 10.18 6.77 -4.62
N SER A 127 8.88 6.45 -4.50
CA SER A 127 7.82 7.45 -4.58
C SER A 127 7.85 8.22 -3.27
N LEU A 128 8.16 9.52 -3.34
CA LEU A 128 8.38 10.34 -2.14
C LEU A 128 7.09 10.53 -1.34
N GLY A 129 7.22 10.75 -0.04
CA GLY A 129 6.10 10.91 0.87
C GLY A 129 5.44 9.62 1.34
N GLN A 130 6.08 8.45 1.12
CA GLN A 130 5.50 7.13 1.44
C GLN A 130 6.05 6.54 2.74
N GLY A 131 7.35 6.66 3.00
CA GLY A 131 8.00 5.96 4.10
C GLY A 131 7.51 6.38 5.48
N LEU A 132 7.34 7.68 5.73
CA LEU A 132 6.87 8.18 7.02
C LEU A 132 5.40 7.78 7.30
N PRO A 133 4.45 7.92 6.36
CA PRO A 133 3.09 7.42 6.56
C PRO A 133 3.02 5.91 6.84
N ILE A 134 3.83 5.10 6.17
CA ILE A 134 3.90 3.65 6.43
C ILE A 134 4.47 3.37 7.83
N ALA A 135 5.51 4.11 8.21
CA ALA A 135 6.12 4.01 9.55
C ALA A 135 5.12 4.29 10.68
N VAL A 136 4.13 5.14 10.46
CA VAL A 136 3.02 5.35 11.43
C VAL A 136 2.30 4.04 11.71
N GLY A 137 1.99 3.24 10.67
CA GLY A 137 1.37 1.92 10.83
C GLY A 137 2.23 0.94 11.62
N VAL A 138 3.55 0.90 11.34
CA VAL A 138 4.50 0.07 12.09
C VAL A 138 4.56 0.51 13.56
N ALA A 139 4.62 1.82 13.80
CA ALA A 139 4.68 2.37 15.16
C ALA A 139 3.38 2.17 15.94
N LEU A 140 2.21 2.24 15.27
CA LEU A 140 0.90 1.90 15.83
C LEU A 140 0.89 0.45 16.34
N ALA A 141 1.37 -0.50 15.52
CA ALA A 141 1.48 -1.88 15.94
C ALA A 141 2.33 -2.02 17.20
N GLY A 142 3.54 -1.45 17.21
CA GLY A 142 4.45 -1.53 18.35
C GLY A 142 3.85 -1.01 19.65
N ARG A 143 3.19 0.13 19.56
CA ARG A 143 2.64 0.78 20.74
C ARG A 143 1.37 0.12 21.26
N TYR A 144 0.43 -0.22 20.40
CA TYR A 144 -0.92 -0.61 20.82
C TYR A 144 -1.19 -2.10 20.73
N LEU A 145 -0.58 -2.80 19.78
CA LEU A 145 -0.83 -4.21 19.50
C LEU A 145 0.30 -5.10 20.05
N ASP A 146 1.51 -4.96 19.51
CA ASP A 146 2.68 -5.75 19.94
C ASP A 146 3.08 -5.46 21.38
N LYS A 147 2.98 -4.20 21.80
CA LYS A 147 3.46 -3.68 23.09
C LYS A 147 4.92 -3.98 23.34
N LEU A 148 5.72 -3.91 22.29
CA LEU A 148 7.16 -4.13 22.28
C LEU A 148 7.92 -2.80 22.19
N PRO A 149 9.11 -2.70 22.78
CA PRO A 149 9.86 -1.46 22.90
C PRO A 149 10.69 -1.11 21.65
N TYR A 150 10.38 -1.68 20.49
CA TYR A 150 11.09 -1.32 19.26
C TYR A 150 10.80 0.11 18.82
N HIS A 151 11.75 0.68 18.12
CA HIS A 151 11.68 2.02 17.60
C HIS A 151 11.59 2.01 16.07
N VAL A 152 10.88 2.96 15.50
CA VAL A 152 10.76 3.14 14.04
C VAL A 152 11.51 4.40 13.65
N TRP A 153 12.59 4.22 12.90
CA TRP A 153 13.44 5.28 12.37
C TRP A 153 13.12 5.51 10.91
N VAL A 154 12.94 6.78 10.52
CA VAL A 154 12.60 7.13 9.13
C VAL A 154 13.52 8.22 8.64
N LEU A 155 14.28 7.97 7.57
CA LEU A 155 15.09 8.98 6.90
C LEU A 155 14.27 9.63 5.78
N CYS A 156 13.98 10.94 5.92
CA CYS A 156 13.20 11.74 4.98
C CYS A 156 14.09 12.80 4.30
N GLY A 157 13.72 13.19 3.08
CA GLY A 157 14.34 14.31 2.39
C GLY A 157 13.59 15.62 2.60
N ASP A 158 14.29 16.76 2.45
CA ASP A 158 13.71 18.10 2.56
C ASP A 158 12.70 18.41 1.44
N SER A 159 13.01 18.08 0.17
CA SER A 159 12.06 18.19 -0.93
C SER A 159 10.81 17.31 -0.74
N GLU A 160 10.97 16.17 -0.10
CA GLU A 160 9.89 15.23 0.20
C GLU A 160 8.82 15.83 1.13
N LEU A 161 9.19 16.81 1.95
CA LEU A 161 8.29 17.51 2.85
C LEU A 161 7.25 18.40 2.13
N ALA A 162 7.34 18.54 0.81
CA ALA A 162 6.28 19.12 -0.01
C ALA A 162 5.08 18.17 -0.21
N GLU A 163 5.25 16.85 0.02
CA GLU A 163 4.17 15.87 -0.07
C GLU A 163 3.18 16.03 1.09
N GLY A 164 1.88 16.11 0.75
CA GLY A 164 0.82 16.24 1.75
C GLY A 164 0.75 15.07 2.74
N SER A 165 1.07 13.87 2.27
CA SER A 165 1.09 12.65 3.07
C SER A 165 2.06 12.70 4.26
N MET A 166 3.15 13.47 4.17
CA MET A 166 4.09 13.68 5.27
C MET A 166 3.42 14.38 6.45
N TRP A 167 2.52 15.31 6.17
CA TRP A 167 1.77 16.08 7.17
C TRP A 167 0.60 15.27 7.73
N GLU A 168 -0.09 14.48 6.91
CA GLU A 168 -1.05 13.50 7.38
C GLU A 168 -0.38 12.53 8.38
N ALA A 169 0.84 12.08 8.08
CA ALA A 169 1.59 11.17 8.95
C ALA A 169 1.94 11.79 10.30
N LEU A 170 2.45 13.03 10.32
CA LEU A 170 2.78 13.72 11.57
C LEU A 170 1.54 13.97 12.43
N ASP A 171 0.41 14.35 11.82
CA ASP A 171 -0.87 14.53 12.50
C ASP A 171 -1.32 13.23 13.20
N LYS A 172 -1.29 12.10 12.47
CA LYS A 172 -1.69 10.81 13.06
C LYS A 172 -0.67 10.29 14.07
N ALA A 173 0.62 10.48 13.81
CA ALA A 173 1.67 10.11 14.76
C ALA A 173 1.51 10.83 16.11
N GLN A 174 1.18 12.12 16.09
CA GLN A 174 0.89 12.88 17.30
C GLN A 174 -0.44 12.47 17.94
N HIS A 175 -1.51 12.33 17.14
CA HIS A 175 -2.82 11.90 17.63
C HIS A 175 -2.73 10.60 18.44
N TYR A 176 -2.00 9.62 17.91
CA TYR A 176 -1.75 8.34 18.56
C TYR A 176 -0.52 8.34 19.49
N LYS A 177 0.07 9.51 19.74
CA LYS A 177 1.19 9.69 20.69
C LYS A 177 2.34 8.72 20.45
N LEU A 178 2.76 8.54 19.18
CA LEU A 178 3.76 7.55 18.80
C LEU A 178 5.18 7.98 19.19
N GLY A 179 5.51 7.89 20.48
CA GLY A 179 6.85 8.17 20.99
C GLY A 179 7.92 7.21 20.48
N ASN A 180 7.51 6.07 19.93
CA ASN A 180 8.39 5.10 19.29
C ASN A 180 8.64 5.38 17.80
N LEU A 181 8.29 6.58 17.30
CA LEU A 181 8.53 7.01 15.92
C LEU A 181 9.44 8.23 15.87
N THR A 182 10.52 8.15 15.09
CA THR A 182 11.42 9.27 14.83
C THR A 182 11.59 9.47 13.33
N ALA A 183 11.24 10.67 12.86
CA ALA A 183 11.55 11.14 11.52
C ALA A 183 12.87 11.93 11.54
N ILE A 184 13.85 11.53 10.75
CA ILE A 184 15.12 12.24 10.56
C ILE A 184 15.02 12.97 9.23
N TRP A 185 14.95 14.30 9.27
CA TRP A 185 14.86 15.15 8.09
C TRP A 185 16.25 15.60 7.65
N ASP A 186 16.70 15.09 6.51
CA ASP A 186 17.97 15.46 5.89
C ASP A 186 17.80 16.80 5.12
N ILE A 187 18.02 17.91 5.83
CA ILE A 187 17.84 19.26 5.29
C ILE A 187 19.13 19.70 4.59
N ASN A 188 19.35 19.18 3.39
CA ASN A 188 20.54 19.48 2.57
C ASN A 188 20.30 20.62 1.58
N ARG A 189 19.14 21.25 1.56
CA ARG A 189 18.63 22.37 0.77
C ARG A 189 18.52 22.18 -0.74
N LEU A 190 19.09 21.14 -1.34
CA LEU A 190 19.12 20.99 -2.79
C LEU A 190 18.21 19.83 -3.25
N GLY A 191 17.17 20.19 -3.97
CA GLY A 191 16.26 19.27 -4.67
C GLY A 191 16.83 18.80 -6.01
N GLN A 192 15.93 18.35 -6.88
CA GLN A 192 16.29 17.92 -8.24
C GLN A 192 16.56 19.11 -9.17
N ARG A 193 15.98 20.25 -8.90
CA ARG A 193 16.04 21.47 -9.75
C ARG A 193 16.39 22.71 -8.96
N GLY A 194 17.42 22.65 -8.13
CA GLY A 194 17.86 23.78 -7.34
C GLY A 194 17.44 23.71 -5.88
N GLU A 195 17.33 24.84 -5.24
CA GLU A 195 17.05 24.94 -3.82
C GLU A 195 15.61 24.51 -3.47
N THR A 196 15.47 23.84 -2.33
CA THR A 196 14.17 23.44 -1.78
C THR A 196 13.42 24.65 -1.23
N GLU A 197 12.10 24.51 -0.99
CA GLU A 197 11.20 25.60 -0.62
C GLU A 197 11.71 26.47 0.55
N PHE A 198 12.32 25.85 1.55
CA PHE A 198 12.85 26.54 2.75
C PHE A 198 14.38 26.48 2.85
N GLY A 199 15.07 25.85 1.90
CA GLY A 199 16.53 25.75 1.92
C GLY A 199 17.04 25.27 3.28
N TRP A 200 17.93 26.07 3.92
CA TRP A 200 18.43 25.81 5.26
C TRP A 200 17.71 26.59 6.38
N ASP A 201 16.50 27.10 6.15
CA ASP A 201 15.68 27.68 7.21
C ASP A 201 15.15 26.58 8.15
N THR A 202 16.04 26.05 8.99
CA THR A 202 15.70 25.01 9.96
C THR A 202 14.63 25.44 10.97
N ASP A 203 14.49 26.75 11.20
CA ASP A 203 13.46 27.29 12.09
C ASP A 203 12.05 27.18 11.45
N ALA A 204 11.94 27.36 10.14
CA ALA A 204 10.67 27.11 9.44
C ALA A 204 10.25 25.64 9.55
N TYR A 205 11.19 24.71 9.36
CA TYR A 205 10.93 23.28 9.54
C TYR A 205 10.56 22.94 10.99
N ARG A 206 11.27 23.50 11.98
CA ARG A 206 11.02 23.31 13.40
C ARG A 206 9.60 23.76 13.78
N ARG A 207 9.22 24.98 13.43
CA ARG A 207 7.87 25.52 13.71
C ARG A 207 6.77 24.66 13.11
N ARG A 208 6.97 24.11 11.92
CA ARG A 208 6.01 23.19 11.29
C ARG A 208 5.88 21.91 12.09
N ALA A 209 6.99 21.24 12.43
CA ALA A 209 6.95 20.01 13.23
C ALA A 209 6.29 20.22 14.59
N GLU A 210 6.62 21.32 15.27
CA GLU A 210 6.01 21.71 16.56
C GLU A 210 4.51 22.00 16.43
N ALA A 211 4.07 22.61 15.33
CA ALA A 211 2.65 22.88 15.07
C ALA A 211 1.83 21.59 14.92
N PHE A 212 2.46 20.52 14.43
CA PHE A 212 1.87 19.16 14.42
C PHE A 212 2.06 18.41 15.75
N GLY A 213 2.54 19.07 16.80
CA GLY A 213 2.68 18.50 18.15
C GLY A 213 3.87 17.56 18.35
N CYS A 214 4.83 17.53 17.41
CA CYS A 214 6.02 16.71 17.52
C CYS A 214 7.08 17.34 18.42
N ASN A 215 7.95 16.52 19.02
CA ASN A 215 9.24 17.00 19.52
C ASN A 215 10.11 17.36 18.31
N ALA A 216 10.64 18.56 18.23
CA ALA A 216 11.49 19.01 17.12
C ALA A 216 12.89 19.35 17.62
N LEU A 217 13.90 18.66 17.10
CA LEU A 217 15.31 18.81 17.47
C LEU A 217 16.09 19.29 16.25
N VAL A 218 16.65 20.49 16.31
CA VAL A 218 17.51 21.04 15.24
C VAL A 218 18.95 20.75 15.59
N ILE A 219 19.70 20.18 14.63
CA ILE A 219 21.10 19.79 14.81
C ILE A 219 21.95 20.12 13.58
N ASP A 220 23.27 20.22 13.77
CA ASP A 220 24.22 20.04 12.69
C ASP A 220 24.28 18.55 12.32
N GLY A 221 23.81 18.21 11.11
CA GLY A 221 23.76 16.82 10.62
C GLY A 221 25.12 16.21 10.27
N HIS A 222 26.21 16.94 10.55
CA HIS A 222 27.59 16.48 10.40
C HIS A 222 28.38 16.48 11.72
N ASP A 223 27.80 16.98 12.82
CA ASP A 223 28.35 16.84 14.17
C ASP A 223 27.85 15.53 14.79
N LEU A 224 28.74 14.55 14.90
CA LEU A 224 28.40 13.21 15.38
C LEU A 224 27.87 13.20 16.83
N GLN A 225 28.31 14.18 17.66
CA GLN A 225 27.88 14.28 19.06
C GLN A 225 26.48 14.90 19.16
N GLU A 226 26.17 15.91 18.34
CA GLU A 226 24.81 16.45 18.24
C GLU A 226 23.83 15.41 17.70
N ILE A 227 24.23 14.62 16.69
CA ILE A 227 23.44 13.52 16.15
C ILE A 227 23.14 12.49 17.24
N ASP A 228 24.17 12.03 17.95
CA ASP A 228 24.06 11.06 19.04
C ASP A 228 23.09 11.54 20.14
N ALA A 229 23.26 12.77 20.60
CA ALA A 229 22.41 13.37 21.64
C ALA A 229 20.94 13.47 21.20
N ALA A 230 20.70 13.85 19.93
CA ALA A 230 19.35 13.94 19.38
C ALA A 230 18.68 12.58 19.25
N LEU A 231 19.38 11.56 18.71
CA LEU A 231 18.86 10.21 18.57
C LEU A 231 18.61 9.54 19.92
N ALA A 232 19.51 9.77 20.91
CA ALA A 232 19.29 9.31 22.28
C ALA A 232 18.06 9.96 22.92
N THR A 233 17.81 11.22 22.65
CA THR A 233 16.62 11.96 23.12
C THR A 233 15.36 11.40 22.46
N ALA A 234 15.40 11.21 21.14
CA ALA A 234 14.30 10.64 20.38
C ALA A 234 13.89 9.25 20.87
N ARG A 235 14.85 8.37 21.13
CA ARG A 235 14.58 7.01 21.66
C ARG A 235 13.90 7.02 23.02
N ARG A 236 14.11 8.04 23.83
CA ARG A 236 13.46 8.17 25.16
C ARG A 236 12.07 8.79 25.11
N ALA A 237 11.63 9.28 23.96
CA ALA A 237 10.29 9.84 23.83
C ALA A 237 9.21 8.77 24.07
N THR A 238 8.14 9.13 24.78
CA THR A 238 7.08 8.18 25.15
C THR A 238 5.69 8.59 24.72
N ASP A 239 5.46 9.89 24.51
CA ASP A 239 4.12 10.47 24.34
C ASP A 239 3.96 11.31 23.06
N ARG A 240 5.03 11.49 22.29
CA ARG A 240 5.05 12.26 21.04
C ARG A 240 6.07 11.71 20.06
N PRO A 241 5.79 11.76 18.75
CA PRO A 241 6.82 11.49 17.75
C PRO A 241 7.93 12.56 17.82
N THR A 242 9.13 12.18 17.44
CA THR A 242 10.26 13.10 17.37
C THR A 242 10.65 13.36 15.92
N VAL A 243 10.91 14.62 15.59
CA VAL A 243 11.47 15.06 14.31
C VAL A 243 12.86 15.61 14.57
N VAL A 244 13.88 14.95 14.03
CA VAL A 244 15.26 15.43 14.04
C VAL A 244 15.50 16.20 12.74
N ILE A 245 15.67 17.51 12.83
CA ILE A 245 15.87 18.43 11.70
C ILE A 245 17.37 18.64 11.55
N ALA A 246 17.98 17.79 10.73
CA ALA A 246 19.43 17.75 10.55
C ALA A 246 19.84 18.67 9.38
N ARG A 247 20.50 19.77 9.68
CA ARG A 247 21.10 20.62 8.66
C ARG A 247 22.33 19.92 8.09
N THR A 248 22.24 19.52 6.83
CA THR A 248 23.28 18.77 6.12
C THR A 248 23.73 19.48 4.85
N VAL A 249 24.72 18.90 4.18
CA VAL A 249 25.27 19.42 2.93
C VAL A 249 25.20 18.33 1.85
N LYS A 250 24.50 18.61 0.75
CA LYS A 250 24.41 17.69 -0.37
C LYS A 250 25.78 17.47 -1.02
N GLY A 251 26.15 16.20 -1.25
CA GLY A 251 27.46 15.85 -1.78
C GLY A 251 28.62 16.02 -0.80
N LYS A 252 28.35 16.03 0.51
CA LYS A 252 29.34 16.18 1.59
C LYS A 252 30.53 15.24 1.43
N GLY A 253 31.74 15.78 1.54
CA GLY A 253 32.99 15.04 1.51
C GLY A 253 33.72 15.06 0.17
N PHE A 254 33.13 15.66 -0.89
CA PHE A 254 33.84 15.88 -2.14
C PHE A 254 33.70 17.34 -2.61
N SER A 255 34.78 18.10 -2.51
CA SER A 255 34.83 19.56 -2.72
C SER A 255 34.36 20.04 -4.10
N GLU A 256 34.52 19.19 -5.14
CA GLU A 256 34.12 19.55 -6.51
C GLU A 256 32.59 19.62 -6.67
N ILE A 257 31.79 18.89 -5.85
CA ILE A 257 30.32 18.82 -5.96
C ILE A 257 29.57 19.24 -4.69
N GLU A 258 30.28 19.34 -3.56
CA GLU A 258 29.70 19.70 -2.27
C GLU A 258 28.89 21.00 -2.37
N ASN A 259 27.62 20.95 -1.96
CA ASN A 259 26.68 22.06 -1.99
C ASN A 259 26.46 22.71 -3.37
N LYS A 260 26.67 21.96 -4.46
CA LYS A 260 26.46 22.45 -5.83
C LYS A 260 25.19 21.85 -6.42
N ASP A 261 24.41 22.70 -7.09
CA ASP A 261 23.24 22.28 -7.84
C ASP A 261 23.63 21.44 -9.07
N GLY A 262 22.63 20.73 -9.62
CA GLY A 262 22.78 19.94 -10.85
C GLY A 262 23.40 18.55 -10.66
N TRP A 263 23.67 18.10 -9.43
CA TRP A 263 24.21 16.78 -9.11
C TRP A 263 23.17 15.80 -8.54
N HIS A 264 21.91 16.19 -8.43
CA HIS A 264 20.86 15.27 -8.02
C HIS A 264 20.65 14.19 -9.09
N GLY A 265 20.72 12.91 -8.70
CA GLY A 265 20.50 11.77 -9.60
C GLY A 265 21.59 11.54 -10.65
N LYS A 266 22.74 12.16 -10.50
CA LYS A 266 23.87 11.99 -11.41
C LYS A 266 25.02 11.23 -10.74
N PRO A 267 25.45 10.10 -11.30
CA PRO A 267 26.67 9.41 -10.87
C PRO A 267 27.90 10.26 -11.25
N LEU A 268 28.99 10.08 -10.53
CA LEU A 268 30.24 10.70 -10.91
C LEU A 268 30.87 9.95 -12.08
N PRO A 269 31.45 10.66 -13.08
CA PRO A 269 32.32 10.04 -14.08
C PRO A 269 33.50 9.32 -13.41
N PRO A 270 34.05 8.24 -13.98
CA PRO A 270 35.09 7.43 -13.34
C PRO A 270 36.28 8.21 -12.78
N GLU A 271 36.86 9.10 -13.58
CA GLU A 271 38.00 9.93 -13.13
C GLU A 271 37.64 10.89 -11.99
N MET A 272 36.39 11.37 -11.95
CA MET A 272 35.88 12.23 -10.88
C MET A 272 35.61 11.40 -9.63
N ALA A 273 35.08 10.18 -9.78
CA ALA A 273 34.91 9.25 -8.69
C ALA A 273 36.23 8.86 -8.02
N ASP A 274 37.30 8.63 -8.81
CA ASP A 274 38.64 8.34 -8.27
C ASP A 274 39.16 9.50 -7.41
N ARG A 275 38.94 10.76 -7.85
CA ARG A 275 39.32 11.93 -7.04
C ARG A 275 38.49 12.03 -5.77
N ALA A 276 37.18 11.80 -5.87
CA ALA A 276 36.28 11.83 -4.73
C ALA A 276 36.65 10.76 -3.68
N ILE A 277 36.90 9.53 -4.12
CA ILE A 277 37.32 8.42 -3.27
C ILE A 277 38.64 8.77 -2.54
N LYS A 278 39.60 9.34 -3.28
CA LYS A 278 40.88 9.78 -2.68
C LYS A 278 40.69 10.89 -1.67
N GLU A 279 39.87 11.90 -1.96
CA GLU A 279 39.59 13.02 -1.06
C GLU A 279 38.92 12.55 0.23
N MET A 280 38.03 11.57 0.15
CA MET A 280 37.34 10.94 1.29
C MET A 280 38.18 9.90 2.03
N GLY A 281 39.48 9.73 1.67
CA GLY A 281 40.44 8.87 2.39
C GLY A 281 40.53 7.44 1.90
N GLY A 282 39.97 7.10 0.72
CA GLY A 282 40.11 5.82 0.08
C GLY A 282 39.02 4.79 0.44
N ILE A 283 39.15 3.59 -0.13
CA ILE A 283 38.23 2.47 0.13
C ILE A 283 38.57 1.84 1.49
N ARG A 284 37.54 1.56 2.27
CA ARG A 284 37.63 0.92 3.60
C ARG A 284 36.79 -0.35 3.64
N ASP A 285 37.09 -1.25 4.56
CA ASP A 285 36.24 -2.40 4.91
C ASP A 285 35.96 -2.39 6.42
N LEU A 286 35.11 -1.44 6.85
CA LEU A 286 34.66 -1.32 8.23
C LEU A 286 33.39 -2.11 8.44
N ARG A 287 33.30 -2.80 9.57
CA ARG A 287 32.13 -3.54 10.03
C ARG A 287 31.60 -2.94 11.32
N VAL A 288 30.29 -2.97 11.47
CA VAL A 288 29.60 -2.45 12.64
C VAL A 288 28.88 -3.58 13.34
N ASP A 289 29.20 -3.79 14.61
CA ASP A 289 28.45 -4.69 15.46
C ASP A 289 27.21 -3.94 15.98
N VAL A 290 26.10 -4.04 15.22
CA VAL A 290 24.84 -3.40 15.60
C VAL A 290 24.29 -4.07 16.85
N ARG A 291 23.81 -3.26 17.79
CA ARG A 291 23.26 -3.78 19.04
C ARG A 291 22.06 -4.68 18.79
N ALA A 292 22.10 -5.90 19.28
CA ALA A 292 20.96 -6.82 19.20
C ALA A 292 19.74 -6.26 19.96
N PRO A 293 18.52 -6.47 19.46
CA PRO A 293 17.31 -6.12 20.19
C PRO A 293 17.13 -6.98 21.44
N GLU A 294 16.42 -6.46 22.42
CA GLU A 294 16.05 -7.27 23.59
C GLU A 294 15.03 -8.33 23.17
N PRO A 295 15.12 -9.56 23.69
CA PRO A 295 14.12 -10.59 23.40
C PRO A 295 12.72 -10.14 23.80
N GLY A 296 11.73 -10.45 22.98
CA GLY A 296 10.34 -10.13 23.26
C GLY A 296 9.41 -10.77 22.25
N GLU A 297 8.22 -11.14 22.71
CA GLU A 297 7.15 -11.65 21.88
C GLU A 297 5.99 -10.63 21.85
N PRO A 298 5.30 -10.46 20.73
CA PRO A 298 4.15 -9.57 20.65
C PRO A 298 3.05 -9.98 21.64
N ALA A 299 2.44 -9.00 22.29
CA ALA A 299 1.27 -9.24 23.11
C ALA A 299 0.09 -9.62 22.21
N THR A 300 -0.66 -10.65 22.59
CA THR A 300 -1.92 -10.97 21.94
C THR A 300 -2.99 -10.03 22.48
N PRO A 301 -3.62 -9.18 21.66
CA PRO A 301 -4.61 -8.20 22.13
C PRO A 301 -5.79 -8.83 22.87
N HIS A 302 -6.22 -10.01 22.42
CA HIS A 302 -7.25 -10.84 23.04
C HIS A 302 -7.06 -12.31 22.60
N PRO A 303 -7.62 -13.30 23.32
CA PRO A 303 -7.54 -14.70 22.95
C PRO A 303 -8.18 -14.95 21.59
N PRO A 304 -7.62 -15.83 20.74
CA PRO A 304 -8.28 -16.27 19.51
C PRO A 304 -9.64 -16.89 19.80
N GLY A 305 -10.64 -16.52 19.01
CA GLY A 305 -11.99 -17.07 19.04
C GLY A 305 -12.38 -17.71 17.71
N THR A 306 -13.55 -18.34 17.70
CA THR A 306 -14.12 -18.88 16.46
C THR A 306 -14.80 -17.78 15.67
N VAL A 307 -14.51 -17.70 14.38
CA VAL A 307 -15.19 -16.78 13.46
C VAL A 307 -16.57 -17.38 13.11
N GLU A 308 -17.62 -16.75 13.60
CA GLU A 308 -18.99 -17.10 13.26
C GLU A 308 -19.46 -16.22 12.10
N VAL A 309 -19.48 -16.80 10.89
CA VAL A 309 -19.89 -16.05 9.68
C VAL A 309 -21.37 -15.65 9.81
N PRO A 310 -21.73 -14.37 9.62
CA PRO A 310 -23.11 -13.92 9.68
C PRO A 310 -24.01 -14.69 8.69
N THR A 311 -25.26 -14.88 9.07
CA THR A 311 -26.28 -15.55 8.26
C THR A 311 -27.44 -14.60 8.00
N TYR A 312 -28.10 -14.75 6.85
CA TYR A 312 -29.19 -13.87 6.41
C TYR A 312 -30.40 -14.69 6.01
N GLY A 313 -31.60 -14.16 6.25
CA GLY A 313 -32.85 -14.80 5.87
C GLY A 313 -33.03 -14.83 4.36
N LYS A 314 -33.76 -15.84 3.86
CA LYS A 314 -34.14 -15.92 2.45
C LYS A 314 -34.96 -14.66 2.09
N ASP A 315 -34.62 -14.04 0.96
CA ASP A 315 -35.25 -12.80 0.47
C ASP A 315 -35.10 -11.57 1.39
N GLU A 316 -34.38 -11.69 2.50
CA GLU A 316 -34.02 -10.54 3.32
C GLU A 316 -33.21 -9.56 2.48
N LYS A 317 -33.54 -8.26 2.62
CA LYS A 317 -32.81 -7.19 1.90
C LYS A 317 -31.77 -6.57 2.80
N VAL A 318 -30.50 -6.80 2.51
CA VAL A 318 -29.37 -6.26 3.25
C VAL A 318 -28.34 -5.67 2.28
N ALA A 319 -27.80 -4.50 2.62
CA ALA A 319 -26.73 -3.90 1.84
C ALA A 319 -25.43 -4.67 2.00
N THR A 320 -24.67 -4.86 0.92
CA THR A 320 -23.38 -5.58 0.99
C THR A 320 -22.38 -4.90 1.92
N ARG A 321 -22.41 -3.56 2.06
CA ARG A 321 -21.61 -2.83 3.07
C ARG A 321 -22.00 -3.18 4.51
N LYS A 322 -23.27 -3.46 4.80
CA LYS A 322 -23.70 -3.89 6.13
C LYS A 322 -23.22 -5.31 6.41
N ALA A 323 -23.37 -6.21 5.44
CA ALA A 323 -22.87 -7.58 5.54
C ALA A 323 -21.35 -7.63 5.72
N TYR A 324 -20.62 -6.71 5.07
CA TYR A 324 -19.20 -6.51 5.34
C TYR A 324 -18.94 -6.13 6.81
N GLY A 325 -19.65 -5.15 7.35
CA GLY A 325 -19.49 -4.73 8.76
C GLY A 325 -19.77 -5.86 9.75
N ASP A 326 -20.82 -6.66 9.51
CA ASP A 326 -21.16 -7.83 10.31
C ASP A 326 -20.05 -8.89 10.28
N ALA A 327 -19.51 -9.17 9.09
CA ALA A 327 -18.44 -10.15 8.90
C ALA A 327 -17.10 -9.65 9.47
N LEU A 328 -16.78 -8.36 9.32
CA LEU A 328 -15.60 -7.75 9.92
C LEU A 328 -15.65 -7.85 11.45
N LYS A 329 -16.81 -7.56 12.05
CA LYS A 329 -17.03 -7.75 13.48
C LYS A 329 -16.81 -9.21 13.91
N ALA A 330 -17.30 -10.18 13.14
CA ALA A 330 -17.06 -11.60 13.41
C ALA A 330 -15.57 -11.97 13.30
N LEU A 331 -14.86 -11.40 12.31
CA LEU A 331 -13.42 -11.57 12.15
C LEU A 331 -12.61 -10.98 13.32
N GLY A 332 -13.16 -10.07 14.11
CA GLY A 332 -12.53 -9.59 15.33
C GLY A 332 -12.28 -10.66 16.38
N ALA A 333 -12.85 -11.85 16.26
CA ALA A 333 -12.46 -13.01 17.04
C ALA A 333 -11.00 -13.46 16.78
N ARG A 334 -10.40 -13.00 15.66
CA ARG A 334 -8.99 -13.20 15.33
C ARG A 334 -8.16 -12.03 15.84
N PRO A 335 -7.13 -12.25 16.67
CA PRO A 335 -6.31 -11.18 17.23
C PRO A 335 -5.40 -10.49 16.21
N ASP A 336 -5.14 -11.12 15.07
CA ASP A 336 -4.35 -10.59 13.97
C ASP A 336 -5.15 -9.63 13.06
N VAL A 337 -6.49 -9.62 13.15
CA VAL A 337 -7.33 -8.72 12.36
C VAL A 337 -7.41 -7.33 12.99
N VAL A 338 -7.17 -6.31 12.18
CA VAL A 338 -7.18 -4.90 12.59
C VAL A 338 -8.09 -4.11 11.65
N GLY A 339 -9.01 -3.34 12.20
CA GLY A 339 -9.88 -2.44 11.44
C GLY A 339 -9.28 -1.03 11.36
N LEU A 340 -9.39 -0.40 10.17
CA LEU A 340 -9.10 1.02 9.96
C LEU A 340 -10.22 1.66 9.14
N ASP A 341 -10.55 2.92 9.45
CA ASP A 341 -11.55 3.67 8.67
C ASP A 341 -11.15 5.15 8.56
N ALA A 342 -11.65 5.81 7.52
CA ALA A 342 -11.37 7.22 7.22
C ALA A 342 -12.56 8.12 7.60
N GLU A 343 -13.06 8.02 8.82
CA GLU A 343 -14.16 8.82 9.40
C GLU A 343 -15.52 8.62 8.70
N VAL A 344 -15.70 7.46 8.07
CA VAL A 344 -16.95 7.06 7.41
C VAL A 344 -17.47 5.71 7.93
N SER A 345 -17.04 5.29 9.09
CA SER A 345 -17.31 3.96 9.66
C SER A 345 -18.82 3.70 9.89
N ASN A 346 -19.63 4.74 10.11
CA ASN A 346 -21.09 4.64 10.14
C ASN A 346 -21.70 4.29 8.77
N SER A 347 -20.99 4.56 7.69
CA SER A 347 -21.40 4.26 6.31
C SER A 347 -20.82 2.95 5.80
N THR A 348 -19.57 2.66 6.13
CA THR A 348 -18.90 1.38 5.80
C THR A 348 -19.33 0.25 6.70
N HIS A 349 -19.93 0.56 7.86
CA HIS A 349 -20.26 -0.34 8.99
C HIS A 349 -19.03 -0.92 9.71
N ALA A 350 -17.84 -0.35 9.51
CA ALA A 350 -16.65 -0.70 10.29
C ALA A 350 -16.77 -0.31 11.76
N ASP A 351 -17.71 0.59 12.12
CA ASP A 351 -18.04 0.96 13.50
C ASP A 351 -18.57 -0.21 14.35
N GLU A 352 -19.12 -1.25 13.73
CA GLU A 352 -19.52 -2.49 14.40
C GLU A 352 -18.30 -3.22 14.98
N PHE A 353 -17.21 -3.28 14.21
CA PHE A 353 -15.93 -3.82 14.68
C PHE A 353 -15.31 -2.92 15.75
N ALA A 354 -15.27 -1.60 15.50
CA ALA A 354 -14.70 -0.63 16.42
C ALA A 354 -15.34 -0.69 17.82
N LYS A 355 -16.67 -0.87 17.89
CA LYS A 355 -17.41 -1.03 19.14
C LYS A 355 -17.09 -2.33 19.86
N ALA A 356 -16.92 -3.44 19.11
CA ALA A 356 -16.67 -4.76 19.67
C ALA A 356 -15.19 -4.96 20.07
N TYR A 357 -14.25 -4.41 19.28
CA TYR A 357 -12.81 -4.60 19.42
C TYR A 357 -12.06 -3.26 19.35
N PRO A 358 -12.31 -2.32 20.28
CA PRO A 358 -11.72 -0.97 20.23
C PRO A 358 -10.19 -0.95 20.32
N GLY A 359 -9.58 -2.01 20.85
CA GLY A 359 -8.11 -2.16 20.91
C GLY A 359 -7.46 -2.54 19.58
N ASN A 360 -8.25 -3.03 18.62
CA ASN A 360 -7.80 -3.46 17.29
C ASN A 360 -8.37 -2.56 16.17
N PHE A 361 -8.88 -1.38 16.51
CA PHE A 361 -9.42 -0.42 15.56
C PHE A 361 -8.67 0.91 15.63
N PHE A 362 -8.32 1.45 14.47
CA PHE A 362 -7.69 2.76 14.36
C PHE A 362 -8.50 3.67 13.44
N GLU A 363 -8.97 4.79 14.00
CA GLU A 363 -9.62 5.85 13.23
C GLU A 363 -8.55 6.74 12.58
N ILE A 364 -8.50 6.75 11.26
CA ILE A 364 -7.50 7.53 10.52
C ILE A 364 -8.02 8.92 10.14
N TYR A 365 -9.30 9.17 10.35
CA TYR A 365 -9.97 10.38 9.93
C TYR A 365 -9.91 10.59 8.40
N ILE A 366 -10.21 11.78 7.90
CA ILE A 366 -10.24 12.05 6.46
C ILE A 366 -8.80 12.24 5.95
N ALA A 367 -8.06 11.13 5.83
CA ALA A 367 -6.68 11.06 5.37
C ALA A 367 -6.44 9.72 4.66
N GLU A 368 -6.95 9.56 3.44
CA GLU A 368 -6.98 8.27 2.74
C GLU A 368 -5.58 7.76 2.36
N GLN A 369 -4.62 8.65 2.11
CA GLN A 369 -3.22 8.26 1.90
C GLN A 369 -2.66 7.61 3.17
N GLN A 370 -2.87 8.23 4.32
CA GLN A 370 -2.45 7.70 5.62
C GLN A 370 -3.21 6.41 5.98
N LEU A 371 -4.49 6.27 5.60
CA LEU A 371 -5.28 5.05 5.80
C LEU A 371 -4.60 3.84 5.15
N VAL A 372 -4.27 3.95 3.86
CA VAL A 372 -3.61 2.86 3.12
C VAL A 372 -2.19 2.65 3.64
N ALA A 373 -1.44 3.72 3.90
CA ALA A 373 -0.09 3.63 4.45
C ALA A 373 -0.06 2.93 5.81
N ALA A 374 -0.99 3.25 6.71
CA ALA A 374 -1.09 2.60 8.01
C ALA A 374 -1.41 1.10 7.87
N ALA A 375 -2.30 0.74 6.94
CA ALA A 375 -2.57 -0.67 6.63
C ALA A 375 -1.30 -1.40 6.15
N VAL A 376 -0.51 -0.79 5.25
CA VAL A 376 0.78 -1.35 4.81
C VAL A 376 1.72 -1.54 6.01
N GLY A 377 1.86 -0.54 6.87
CA GLY A 377 2.72 -0.62 8.06
C GLY A 377 2.28 -1.70 9.05
N LEU A 378 0.98 -1.86 9.28
CA LEU A 378 0.43 -2.96 10.10
C LEU A 378 0.74 -4.33 9.48
N SER A 379 0.66 -4.45 8.14
CA SER A 379 0.98 -5.70 7.45
C SER A 379 2.45 -6.09 7.56
N VAL A 380 3.37 -5.11 7.66
CA VAL A 380 4.79 -5.36 7.95
C VAL A 380 4.96 -6.12 9.28
N ARG A 381 4.07 -5.84 10.24
CA ARG A 381 4.06 -6.51 11.55
C ARG A 381 3.27 -7.81 11.58
N GLY A 382 2.80 -8.29 10.42
CA GLY A 382 2.06 -9.55 10.30
C GLY A 382 0.57 -9.46 10.63
N TYR A 383 0.03 -8.27 10.87
CA TYR A 383 -1.41 -8.08 11.03
C TYR A 383 -2.15 -8.16 9.70
N VAL A 384 -3.44 -8.44 9.77
CA VAL A 384 -4.38 -8.47 8.65
C VAL A 384 -5.28 -7.24 8.71
N PRO A 385 -4.83 -6.09 8.17
CA PRO A 385 -5.57 -4.83 8.24
C PRO A 385 -6.70 -4.80 7.21
N PHE A 386 -7.89 -4.39 7.66
CA PHE A 386 -9.04 -4.04 6.83
C PHE A 386 -9.18 -2.52 6.84
N ALA A 387 -8.85 -1.88 5.73
CA ALA A 387 -8.96 -0.43 5.56
C ALA A 387 -10.21 -0.10 4.75
N SER A 388 -11.11 0.68 5.36
CA SER A 388 -12.43 0.99 4.83
C SER A 388 -12.58 2.48 4.57
N THR A 389 -13.13 2.82 3.41
CA THR A 389 -13.60 4.15 3.03
C THR A 389 -14.60 4.02 1.87
N PHE A 390 -15.03 5.14 1.26
CA PHE A 390 -15.77 5.06 0.01
C PHE A 390 -14.86 4.64 -1.14
N ALA A 391 -15.38 3.86 -2.07
CA ALA A 391 -14.62 3.37 -3.21
C ALA A 391 -13.98 4.53 -4.02
N ALA A 392 -14.73 5.63 -4.22
CA ALA A 392 -14.23 6.81 -4.89
C ALA A 392 -13.01 7.46 -4.21
N PHE A 393 -12.94 7.40 -2.88
CA PHE A 393 -11.90 8.10 -2.12
C PHE A 393 -10.58 7.34 -2.08
N PHE A 394 -10.55 6.05 -2.39
CA PHE A 394 -9.29 5.35 -2.62
C PHE A 394 -8.48 5.94 -3.79
N SER A 395 -9.11 6.68 -4.69
CA SER A 395 -8.39 7.38 -5.77
C SER A 395 -7.34 8.35 -5.23
N ARG A 396 -7.58 8.98 -4.07
CA ARG A 396 -6.61 9.86 -3.39
C ARG A 396 -5.38 9.10 -2.89
N ALA A 397 -5.51 7.82 -2.56
CA ALA A 397 -4.44 6.96 -2.08
C ALA A 397 -3.86 6.04 -3.17
N TYR A 398 -4.14 6.28 -4.44
CA TYR A 398 -3.81 5.33 -5.50
C TYR A 398 -2.30 5.03 -5.61
N ASP A 399 -1.43 6.03 -5.42
CA ASP A 399 0.01 5.77 -5.42
C ASP A 399 0.45 4.88 -4.24
N PHE A 400 -0.17 5.03 -3.07
CA PHE A 400 0.06 4.14 -1.92
C PHE A 400 -0.36 2.70 -2.22
N ILE A 401 -1.49 2.51 -2.91
CA ILE A 401 -1.95 1.17 -3.33
C ILE A 401 -1.00 0.58 -4.38
N ARG A 402 -0.54 1.38 -5.34
CA ARG A 402 0.46 0.97 -6.34
C ARG A 402 1.77 0.54 -5.68
N MET A 403 2.28 1.32 -4.74
CA MET A 403 3.50 1.02 -4.00
C MET A 403 3.33 -0.17 -3.04
N ALA A 404 2.14 -0.37 -2.48
CA ALA A 404 1.81 -1.56 -1.72
C ALA A 404 1.96 -2.84 -2.57
N GLY A 405 1.59 -2.79 -3.86
CA GLY A 405 1.84 -3.88 -4.81
C GLY A 405 3.32 -4.19 -5.00
N ILE A 406 4.17 -3.16 -5.09
CA ILE A 406 5.62 -3.32 -5.19
C ILE A 406 6.21 -3.86 -3.88
N SER A 407 5.66 -3.43 -2.75
CA SER A 407 6.01 -3.92 -1.41
C SER A 407 5.50 -5.33 -1.12
N GLN A 408 4.66 -5.91 -1.99
CA GLN A 408 3.97 -7.18 -1.76
C GLN A 408 3.19 -7.18 -0.42
N ALA A 409 2.57 -6.04 -0.11
CA ALA A 409 1.86 -5.83 1.14
C ALA A 409 0.62 -6.73 1.26
N ASN A 410 0.30 -7.17 2.47
CA ASN A 410 -0.83 -8.05 2.77
C ASN A 410 -1.96 -7.23 3.39
N ILE A 411 -2.76 -6.53 2.57
CA ILE A 411 -3.79 -5.58 3.00
C ILE A 411 -5.16 -5.85 2.39
N ARG A 412 -6.22 -5.47 3.09
CA ARG A 412 -7.62 -5.57 2.68
C ARG A 412 -8.18 -4.15 2.52
N LEU A 413 -8.63 -3.82 1.34
CA LEU A 413 -9.23 -2.54 1.00
C LEU A 413 -10.71 -2.75 0.72
N VAL A 414 -11.59 -2.07 1.44
CA VAL A 414 -13.04 -2.21 1.24
C VAL A 414 -13.64 -0.86 0.88
N GLY A 415 -14.03 -0.73 -0.40
CA GLY A 415 -14.63 0.46 -0.97
C GLY A 415 -16.15 0.39 -0.96
N SER A 416 -16.79 1.22 -0.15
CA SER A 416 -18.25 1.31 -0.13
C SER A 416 -18.77 2.40 -1.08
N HIS A 417 -20.08 2.46 -1.26
CA HIS A 417 -20.74 3.52 -2.07
C HIS A 417 -20.21 3.59 -3.52
N ALA A 418 -20.12 2.45 -4.19
CA ALA A 418 -19.64 2.41 -5.57
C ALA A 418 -20.78 2.40 -6.60
N GLY A 419 -20.53 2.99 -7.75
CA GLY A 419 -21.44 2.98 -8.88
C GLY A 419 -22.53 4.07 -8.86
N VAL A 420 -23.32 4.16 -9.92
CA VAL A 420 -24.49 5.07 -9.99
C VAL A 420 -25.60 4.66 -9.02
N GLU A 421 -25.55 3.43 -8.55
CA GLU A 421 -26.46 2.86 -7.56
C GLU A 421 -26.50 3.64 -6.24
N ILE A 422 -25.47 4.41 -5.90
CA ILE A 422 -25.50 5.25 -4.69
C ILE A 422 -26.55 6.36 -4.75
N GLY A 423 -26.95 6.78 -5.93
CA GLY A 423 -28.11 7.63 -6.16
C GLY A 423 -27.88 9.12 -5.89
N THR A 424 -28.50 9.64 -4.83
CA THR A 424 -28.65 11.08 -4.61
C THR A 424 -27.36 11.84 -4.30
N ASP A 425 -26.31 11.16 -3.83
CA ASP A 425 -25.04 11.80 -3.46
C ASP A 425 -24.30 12.36 -4.70
N GLY A 426 -24.58 11.81 -5.88
CA GLY A 426 -24.08 12.32 -7.15
C GLY A 426 -22.66 11.86 -7.51
N PRO A 427 -22.14 12.34 -8.66
CA PRO A 427 -20.98 11.74 -9.33
C PRO A 427 -19.67 11.83 -8.54
N SER A 428 -19.49 12.83 -7.68
CA SER A 428 -18.26 12.95 -6.88
C SER A 428 -18.09 11.83 -5.85
N GLN A 429 -19.16 11.09 -5.54
CA GLN A 429 -19.17 9.98 -4.60
C GLN A 429 -19.24 8.62 -5.30
N MET A 430 -19.58 8.61 -6.60
CA MET A 430 -19.70 7.41 -7.42
C MET A 430 -18.33 6.95 -7.87
N ALA A 431 -17.88 5.80 -7.42
CA ALA A 431 -16.71 5.16 -7.99
C ALA A 431 -17.12 4.41 -9.25
N LEU A 432 -16.75 4.92 -10.42
CA LEU A 432 -17.04 4.32 -11.72
C LEU A 432 -15.77 3.86 -12.44
N GLU A 433 -14.61 4.04 -11.83
CA GLU A 433 -13.28 3.69 -12.29
C GLU A 433 -12.52 2.76 -11.32
N ASP A 434 -13.11 2.44 -10.19
CA ASP A 434 -12.46 1.72 -9.10
C ASP A 434 -12.05 0.29 -9.47
N LEU A 435 -12.93 -0.47 -10.17
CA LEU A 435 -12.60 -1.83 -10.62
C LEU A 435 -11.41 -1.81 -11.58
N ALA A 436 -11.40 -0.88 -12.54
CA ALA A 436 -10.29 -0.72 -13.48
C ALA A 436 -8.98 -0.39 -12.78
N SER A 437 -9.01 0.58 -11.87
CA SER A 437 -7.85 1.03 -11.11
C SER A 437 -7.27 -0.11 -10.25
N MET A 438 -8.12 -0.84 -9.54
CA MET A 438 -7.69 -1.94 -8.67
C MET A 438 -7.23 -3.17 -9.47
N ARG A 439 -7.86 -3.44 -10.63
CA ARG A 439 -7.40 -4.51 -11.53
C ARG A 439 -6.00 -4.23 -12.09
N ALA A 440 -5.62 -2.97 -12.30
CA ALA A 440 -4.31 -2.58 -12.80
C ALA A 440 -3.15 -2.85 -11.81
N ILE A 441 -3.44 -3.02 -10.53
CA ILE A 441 -2.41 -3.29 -9.52
C ILE A 441 -1.88 -4.73 -9.68
N HIS A 442 -0.56 -4.87 -9.72
CA HIS A 442 0.08 -6.18 -9.81
C HIS A 442 -0.29 -7.08 -8.62
N GLY A 443 -0.70 -8.31 -8.91
CA GLY A 443 -1.03 -9.30 -7.87
C GLY A 443 -2.29 -9.01 -7.05
N SER A 444 -3.05 -7.96 -7.37
CA SER A 444 -4.31 -7.67 -6.65
C SER A 444 -5.41 -8.69 -6.93
N VAL A 445 -6.27 -8.86 -5.93
CA VAL A 445 -7.57 -9.52 -6.04
C VAL A 445 -8.65 -8.44 -6.01
N VAL A 446 -9.68 -8.57 -6.86
CA VAL A 446 -10.81 -7.62 -6.96
C VAL A 446 -12.12 -8.39 -6.88
N LEU A 447 -12.92 -8.10 -5.85
CA LEU A 447 -14.17 -8.77 -5.53
C LEU A 447 -15.34 -7.79 -5.57
N TYR A 448 -16.48 -8.25 -6.07
CA TYR A 448 -17.72 -7.46 -6.10
C TYR A 448 -18.93 -8.36 -5.79
N PRO A 449 -19.24 -8.57 -4.50
CA PRO A 449 -20.37 -9.41 -4.07
C PRO A 449 -21.72 -8.82 -4.47
N SER A 450 -22.69 -9.70 -4.75
CA SER A 450 -24.02 -9.34 -5.25
C SER A 450 -25.12 -9.34 -4.17
N ASP A 451 -24.86 -9.98 -3.03
CA ASP A 451 -25.82 -10.14 -1.94
C ASP A 451 -25.12 -10.20 -0.56
N PRO A 452 -25.85 -10.19 0.56
CA PRO A 452 -25.23 -10.19 1.88
C PRO A 452 -24.48 -11.50 2.19
N VAL A 453 -24.91 -12.64 1.69
CA VAL A 453 -24.22 -13.94 1.94
C VAL A 453 -22.87 -13.94 1.25
N SER A 454 -22.81 -13.59 -0.03
CA SER A 454 -21.55 -13.48 -0.78
C SER A 454 -20.62 -12.43 -0.16
N ALA A 455 -21.16 -11.28 0.27
CA ALA A 455 -20.36 -10.23 0.92
C ALA A 455 -19.74 -10.71 2.23
N ALA A 456 -20.50 -11.35 3.10
CA ALA A 456 -20.00 -11.86 4.38
C ALA A 456 -18.97 -12.98 4.18
N LYS A 457 -19.24 -13.93 3.29
CA LYS A 457 -18.32 -15.05 3.00
C LYS A 457 -17.01 -14.57 2.39
N LEU A 458 -17.08 -13.68 1.40
CA LEU A 458 -15.90 -13.09 0.76
C LEU A 458 -15.10 -12.21 1.72
N THR A 459 -15.74 -11.50 2.65
CA THR A 459 -15.03 -10.74 3.71
C THR A 459 -14.17 -11.67 4.56
N VAL A 460 -14.70 -12.84 4.93
CA VAL A 460 -13.93 -13.85 5.68
C VAL A 460 -12.82 -14.44 4.82
N GLU A 461 -13.08 -14.78 3.58
CA GLU A 461 -12.10 -15.29 2.62
C GLU A 461 -10.94 -14.29 2.38
N MET A 462 -11.26 -12.98 2.33
CA MET A 462 -10.24 -11.95 2.24
C MET A 462 -9.19 -12.05 3.35
N ALA A 463 -9.58 -12.38 4.58
CA ALA A 463 -8.65 -12.42 5.71
C ALA A 463 -7.51 -13.43 5.50
N ASP A 464 -7.77 -14.51 4.77
CA ASP A 464 -6.81 -15.59 4.50
C ASP A 464 -6.17 -15.50 3.10
N THR A 465 -6.64 -14.57 2.26
CA THR A 465 -6.08 -14.32 0.92
C THR A 465 -4.86 -13.42 1.00
N LEU A 466 -3.69 -13.91 0.58
CA LEU A 466 -2.45 -13.12 0.60
C LEU A 466 -2.44 -12.02 -0.47
N GLY A 467 -1.76 -10.92 -0.16
CA GLY A 467 -1.57 -9.78 -1.06
C GLY A 467 -2.60 -8.67 -0.86
N ILE A 468 -2.83 -7.89 -1.90
CA ILE A 468 -3.82 -6.81 -1.89
C ILE A 468 -5.15 -7.35 -2.34
N VAL A 469 -6.16 -7.30 -1.46
CA VAL A 469 -7.53 -7.70 -1.80
C VAL A 469 -8.42 -6.47 -1.69
N TYR A 470 -9.06 -6.11 -2.79
CA TYR A 470 -10.06 -5.05 -2.85
C TYR A 470 -11.46 -5.66 -2.97
N MET A 471 -12.36 -5.21 -2.13
CA MET A 471 -13.78 -5.56 -2.23
C MET A 471 -14.62 -4.30 -2.40
N ARG A 472 -15.43 -4.30 -3.45
CA ARG A 472 -16.41 -3.26 -3.76
C ARG A 472 -17.74 -3.58 -3.09
N THR A 473 -18.31 -2.64 -2.33
CA THR A 473 -19.63 -2.79 -1.71
C THR A 473 -20.57 -1.66 -2.10
N THR A 474 -21.87 -1.92 -1.96
CA THR A 474 -22.94 -1.01 -2.41
C THR A 474 -23.68 -0.37 -1.24
N ARG A 475 -24.35 0.75 -1.52
CA ARG A 475 -25.16 1.48 -0.55
C ARG A 475 -26.53 0.84 -0.34
N GLY A 476 -27.20 0.44 -1.42
CA GLY A 476 -28.55 -0.09 -1.40
C GLY A 476 -28.65 -1.50 -0.84
N ALA A 477 -29.81 -1.84 -0.31
CA ALA A 477 -30.12 -3.17 0.17
C ALA A 477 -30.81 -4.00 -0.93
N TYR A 478 -30.22 -5.15 -1.20
CA TYR A 478 -30.71 -6.10 -2.21
C TYR A 478 -31.15 -7.42 -1.58
N PRO A 479 -32.05 -8.19 -2.22
CA PRO A 479 -32.47 -9.48 -1.73
C PRO A 479 -31.30 -10.47 -1.61
N THR A 480 -31.37 -11.32 -0.61
CA THR A 480 -30.45 -12.46 -0.46
C THR A 480 -30.70 -13.45 -1.59
N LEU A 481 -29.67 -13.72 -2.38
CA LEU A 481 -29.70 -14.63 -3.54
C LEU A 481 -29.24 -16.05 -3.18
N TYR A 482 -28.32 -16.17 -2.22
CA TYR A 482 -27.65 -17.41 -1.90
C TYR A 482 -28.07 -18.01 -0.57
N GLU A 483 -28.04 -19.33 -0.48
CA GLU A 483 -28.18 -20.04 0.79
C GLU A 483 -26.91 -19.79 1.66
N ASN A 484 -27.08 -19.73 2.98
CA ASN A 484 -25.96 -19.52 3.91
C ASN A 484 -24.91 -20.67 3.87
N SER A 485 -25.26 -21.81 3.32
CA SER A 485 -24.36 -22.96 3.12
C SER A 485 -23.44 -22.80 1.89
N GLU A 486 -23.70 -21.84 1.01
CA GLU A 486 -22.90 -21.62 -0.21
C GLU A 486 -21.45 -21.27 0.12
N HIS A 487 -20.55 -21.76 -0.73
CA HIS A 487 -19.12 -21.48 -0.64
C HIS A 487 -18.70 -20.46 -1.70
N PHE A 488 -17.89 -19.52 -1.26
CA PHE A 488 -17.27 -18.50 -2.11
C PHE A 488 -15.75 -18.57 -1.96
N GLN A 489 -15.06 -18.53 -3.08
CA GLN A 489 -13.60 -18.50 -3.12
C GLN A 489 -13.12 -17.44 -4.10
N VAL A 490 -11.95 -16.91 -3.85
CA VAL A 490 -11.28 -16.00 -4.80
C VAL A 490 -11.07 -16.72 -6.13
N GLY A 491 -11.40 -16.04 -7.23
CA GLY A 491 -11.31 -16.61 -8.58
C GLY A 491 -12.51 -17.44 -9.01
N GLY A 492 -13.57 -17.47 -8.20
CA GLY A 492 -14.82 -18.16 -8.54
C GLY A 492 -15.89 -17.25 -9.14
N SER A 493 -16.95 -17.88 -9.63
CA SER A 493 -18.21 -17.27 -10.09
C SER A 493 -19.39 -18.20 -9.80
N LYS A 494 -20.62 -17.71 -9.96
CA LYS A 494 -21.83 -18.51 -9.76
C LYS A 494 -22.75 -18.44 -10.97
N VAL A 495 -23.22 -19.60 -11.44
CA VAL A 495 -24.30 -19.69 -12.42
C VAL A 495 -25.63 -19.71 -11.68
N LEU A 496 -26.35 -18.59 -11.72
CA LEU A 496 -27.61 -18.41 -11.00
C LEU A 496 -28.82 -18.97 -11.77
N ARG A 497 -28.72 -18.95 -13.10
CA ARG A 497 -29.75 -19.47 -13.98
C ARG A 497 -29.11 -20.13 -15.19
N SER A 498 -29.58 -21.32 -15.58
CA SER A 498 -29.15 -21.99 -16.79
C SER A 498 -30.18 -23.03 -17.25
N GLY A 499 -30.24 -23.25 -18.55
CA GLY A 499 -31.06 -24.27 -19.18
C GLY A 499 -30.45 -24.76 -20.48
N PRO A 500 -30.97 -25.87 -21.05
CA PRO A 500 -30.46 -26.46 -22.29
C PRO A 500 -30.75 -25.58 -23.53
N ASP A 501 -31.77 -24.73 -23.44
CA ASP A 501 -32.25 -23.88 -24.56
C ASP A 501 -31.75 -22.42 -24.45
N ASP A 502 -30.75 -22.14 -23.60
CA ASP A 502 -30.22 -20.82 -23.41
C ASP A 502 -29.64 -20.25 -24.71
N ARG A 503 -30.10 -19.06 -25.09
CA ARG A 503 -29.70 -18.36 -26.32
C ARG A 503 -28.66 -17.25 -26.10
N VAL A 504 -28.55 -16.77 -24.88
CA VAL A 504 -27.65 -15.66 -24.51
C VAL A 504 -27.19 -15.85 -23.07
N THR A 505 -25.94 -15.44 -22.80
CA THR A 505 -25.37 -15.38 -21.43
C THR A 505 -25.38 -13.93 -20.96
N LEU A 506 -25.95 -13.68 -19.79
CA LEU A 506 -25.95 -12.39 -19.11
C LEU A 506 -24.93 -12.47 -17.96
N VAL A 507 -23.95 -11.61 -17.95
CA VAL A 507 -22.92 -11.53 -16.89
C VAL A 507 -23.06 -10.21 -16.16
N GLY A 508 -23.15 -10.27 -14.84
CA GLY A 508 -23.12 -9.13 -13.95
C GLY A 508 -22.19 -9.39 -12.75
N ALA A 509 -21.96 -8.36 -11.96
CA ALA A 509 -21.36 -8.44 -10.64
C ALA A 509 -22.02 -7.39 -9.73
N GLY A 510 -22.13 -7.68 -8.43
CA GLY A 510 -22.79 -6.80 -7.50
C GLY A 510 -24.23 -6.49 -7.92
N VAL A 511 -24.59 -5.20 -7.96
CA VAL A 511 -25.99 -4.78 -8.25
C VAL A 511 -26.50 -5.20 -9.61
N THR A 512 -25.65 -5.30 -10.61
CA THR A 512 -26.07 -5.66 -11.97
C THR A 512 -26.47 -7.12 -12.11
N VAL A 513 -26.11 -7.98 -11.17
CA VAL A 513 -26.61 -9.36 -11.08
C VAL A 513 -28.14 -9.38 -10.92
N HIS A 514 -28.68 -8.51 -10.06
CA HIS A 514 -30.12 -8.37 -9.86
C HIS A 514 -30.81 -7.88 -11.13
N ASN A 515 -30.19 -6.95 -11.86
CA ASN A 515 -30.69 -6.48 -13.15
C ASN A 515 -30.65 -7.58 -14.22
N CYS A 516 -29.61 -8.42 -14.24
CA CYS A 516 -29.51 -9.58 -15.14
C CYS A 516 -30.59 -10.63 -14.84
N LEU A 517 -30.87 -10.92 -13.56
CA LEU A 517 -31.95 -11.83 -13.18
C LEU A 517 -33.32 -11.33 -13.62
N ALA A 518 -33.63 -10.06 -13.35
CA ALA A 518 -34.86 -9.43 -13.79
C ALA A 518 -34.97 -9.38 -15.32
N ALA A 519 -33.87 -9.16 -16.04
CA ALA A 519 -33.83 -9.20 -17.50
C ALA A 519 -34.08 -10.62 -18.03
N ALA A 520 -33.53 -11.64 -17.38
CA ALA A 520 -33.76 -13.04 -17.75
C ALA A 520 -35.23 -13.46 -17.58
N ASP A 521 -35.93 -12.94 -16.56
CA ASP A 521 -37.38 -13.17 -16.40
C ASP A 521 -38.17 -12.50 -17.54
N GLN A 522 -37.88 -11.23 -17.87
CA GLN A 522 -38.52 -10.51 -18.99
C GLN A 522 -38.23 -11.16 -20.35
N LEU A 523 -37.02 -11.71 -20.56
CA LEU A 523 -36.67 -12.46 -21.76
C LEU A 523 -37.45 -13.78 -21.85
N ALA A 524 -37.66 -14.47 -20.75
CA ALA A 524 -38.42 -15.69 -20.69
C ALA A 524 -39.91 -15.47 -21.07
N ASP A 525 -40.52 -14.33 -20.66
CA ASP A 525 -41.88 -13.93 -21.00
C ASP A 525 -42.07 -13.75 -22.52
N ILE A 526 -41.01 -13.51 -23.25
CA ILE A 526 -41.02 -13.36 -24.73
C ILE A 526 -40.37 -14.57 -25.43
N GLY A 527 -40.15 -15.68 -24.72
CA GLY A 527 -39.66 -16.93 -25.29
C GLY A 527 -38.16 -16.97 -25.58
N ILE A 528 -37.37 -16.12 -24.94
CA ILE A 528 -35.90 -16.13 -25.02
C ILE A 528 -35.32 -16.64 -23.71
N ALA A 529 -34.77 -17.86 -23.72
CA ALA A 529 -34.06 -18.40 -22.57
C ALA A 529 -32.67 -17.75 -22.41
N ALA A 530 -32.32 -17.34 -21.20
CA ALA A 530 -31.07 -16.68 -20.88
C ALA A 530 -30.40 -17.31 -19.65
N ARG A 531 -29.08 -17.47 -19.74
CA ARG A 531 -28.22 -17.86 -18.63
C ARG A 531 -27.78 -16.63 -17.86
N VAL A 532 -27.68 -16.71 -16.53
CA VAL A 532 -27.21 -15.61 -15.69
C VAL A 532 -26.01 -16.06 -14.87
N LEU A 533 -24.93 -15.28 -14.96
CA LEU A 533 -23.68 -15.51 -14.27
C LEU A 533 -23.38 -14.34 -13.33
N ASP A 534 -23.13 -14.62 -12.04
CA ASP A 534 -22.57 -13.70 -11.07
C ASP A 534 -21.03 -13.84 -11.08
N LEU A 535 -20.35 -12.80 -11.58
CA LEU A 535 -18.89 -12.72 -11.63
C LEU A 535 -18.37 -11.96 -10.40
N TYR A 536 -18.63 -12.48 -9.20
CA TYR A 536 -18.23 -11.85 -7.95
C TYR A 536 -16.71 -11.70 -7.79
N SER A 537 -15.90 -12.53 -8.47
CA SER A 537 -14.45 -12.35 -8.58
C SER A 537 -14.10 -11.73 -9.94
N VAL A 538 -13.83 -10.42 -9.94
CA VAL A 538 -13.48 -9.67 -11.14
C VAL A 538 -12.00 -9.84 -11.49
N LYS A 539 -11.17 -10.12 -10.49
CA LYS A 539 -9.76 -10.50 -10.65
C LYS A 539 -9.32 -11.38 -9.47
N PRO A 540 -8.84 -12.61 -9.73
CA PRO A 540 -8.85 -13.28 -11.04
C PRO A 540 -10.28 -13.64 -11.49
N VAL A 541 -10.47 -13.74 -12.81
CA VAL A 541 -11.73 -14.20 -13.42
C VAL A 541 -11.78 -15.71 -13.40
N ASP A 542 -12.97 -16.28 -13.12
CA ASP A 542 -13.28 -17.70 -13.35
C ASP A 542 -13.43 -17.96 -14.86
N ALA A 543 -12.29 -18.03 -15.55
CA ALA A 543 -12.26 -18.20 -17.00
C ALA A 543 -12.94 -19.50 -17.47
N ALA A 544 -12.91 -20.56 -16.66
CA ALA A 544 -13.50 -21.84 -17.01
C ALA A 544 -15.04 -21.78 -17.03
N THR A 545 -15.64 -21.22 -15.98
CA THR A 545 -17.10 -21.06 -15.90
C THR A 545 -17.63 -20.05 -16.92
N VAL A 546 -16.94 -18.92 -17.08
CA VAL A 546 -17.31 -17.91 -18.09
C VAL A 546 -17.23 -18.49 -19.50
N ARG A 547 -16.19 -19.22 -19.83
CA ARG A 547 -16.05 -19.90 -21.12
C ARG A 547 -17.18 -20.88 -21.36
N ALA A 548 -17.45 -21.78 -20.42
CA ALA A 548 -18.52 -22.77 -20.56
C ALA A 548 -19.89 -22.11 -20.74
N ALA A 549 -20.15 -20.99 -20.06
CA ALA A 549 -21.38 -20.23 -20.19
C ALA A 549 -21.51 -19.59 -21.58
N VAL A 550 -20.44 -19.00 -22.09
CA VAL A 550 -20.41 -18.33 -23.42
C VAL A 550 -20.53 -19.36 -24.54
N GLU A 551 -19.82 -20.50 -24.48
CA GLU A 551 -19.91 -21.58 -25.45
C GLU A 551 -21.31 -22.17 -25.52
N ALA A 552 -21.98 -22.37 -24.37
CA ALA A 552 -23.34 -22.91 -24.29
C ALA A 552 -24.39 -22.03 -25.00
N THR A 553 -24.08 -20.73 -25.21
CA THR A 553 -24.99 -19.78 -25.88
C THR A 553 -24.49 -19.35 -27.26
N GLY A 554 -23.56 -20.12 -27.85
CA GLY A 554 -23.02 -19.87 -29.19
C GLY A 554 -22.25 -18.54 -29.29
N GLY A 555 -21.59 -18.15 -28.21
CA GLY A 555 -20.75 -16.94 -28.15
C GLY A 555 -21.52 -15.64 -27.84
N ARG A 556 -22.84 -15.69 -27.60
CA ARG A 556 -23.66 -14.49 -27.35
C ARG A 556 -23.59 -14.09 -25.88
N LEU A 557 -23.04 -12.92 -25.63
CA LEU A 557 -22.71 -12.42 -24.30
C LEU A 557 -23.22 -10.99 -24.11
N VAL A 558 -24.00 -10.76 -23.06
CA VAL A 558 -24.27 -9.41 -22.53
C VAL A 558 -23.50 -9.28 -21.22
N VAL A 559 -22.69 -8.22 -21.09
CA VAL A 559 -22.08 -7.84 -19.82
C VAL A 559 -22.73 -6.55 -19.34
N ALA A 560 -23.26 -6.57 -18.12
CA ALA A 560 -23.83 -5.40 -17.46
C ALA A 560 -22.99 -5.02 -16.25
N GLU A 561 -22.52 -3.75 -16.23
CA GLU A 561 -21.67 -3.25 -15.15
C GLU A 561 -22.02 -1.83 -14.72
N ASP A 562 -22.06 -1.62 -13.42
CA ASP A 562 -22.19 -0.29 -12.80
C ASP A 562 -20.80 0.34 -12.67
N HIS A 563 -20.21 0.63 -13.82
CA HIS A 563 -18.82 1.09 -13.98
C HIS A 563 -18.69 1.72 -15.38
N TYR A 564 -17.67 2.54 -15.60
CA TYR A 564 -17.31 2.96 -16.94
C TYR A 564 -16.87 1.77 -17.80
N PRO A 565 -16.99 1.84 -19.14
CA PRO A 565 -16.66 0.69 -20.00
C PRO A 565 -15.17 0.32 -19.98
N GLU A 566 -14.30 1.27 -19.64
CA GLU A 566 -12.85 1.08 -19.69
C GLU A 566 -12.36 0.26 -18.48
N GLY A 567 -11.78 -0.89 -18.76
CA GLY A 567 -11.08 -1.72 -17.76
C GLY A 567 -11.95 -2.41 -16.71
N GLY A 568 -13.30 -2.33 -16.83
CA GLY A 568 -14.25 -2.94 -15.91
C GLY A 568 -14.46 -4.45 -16.13
N ILE A 569 -15.68 -4.92 -15.85
CA ILE A 569 -16.06 -6.35 -15.89
C ILE A 569 -15.98 -6.90 -17.31
N ALA A 570 -16.49 -6.16 -18.31
CA ALA A 570 -16.45 -6.62 -19.70
C ALA A 570 -14.99 -6.81 -20.18
N ALA A 571 -14.11 -5.88 -19.84
CA ALA A 571 -12.68 -6.02 -20.16
C ALA A 571 -12.09 -7.26 -19.50
N ALA A 572 -12.39 -7.52 -18.21
CA ALA A 572 -11.90 -8.71 -17.50
C ALA A 572 -12.37 -10.03 -18.17
N VAL A 573 -13.64 -10.09 -18.56
CA VAL A 573 -14.21 -11.24 -19.26
C VAL A 573 -13.52 -11.45 -20.60
N LEU A 574 -13.41 -10.39 -21.43
CA LEU A 574 -12.77 -10.49 -22.76
C LEU A 574 -11.31 -10.90 -22.68
N GLU A 575 -10.54 -10.33 -21.75
CA GLU A 575 -9.14 -10.71 -21.49
C GLU A 575 -9.01 -12.19 -21.14
N SER A 576 -9.93 -12.72 -20.31
CA SER A 576 -9.95 -14.14 -19.93
C SER A 576 -10.29 -15.06 -21.11
N MET A 577 -11.11 -14.59 -22.07
CA MET A 577 -11.50 -15.33 -23.26
C MET A 577 -10.46 -15.25 -24.40
N ALA A 578 -9.73 -14.16 -24.52
CA ALA A 578 -8.74 -13.93 -25.57
C ALA A 578 -7.67 -15.04 -25.63
N THR A 579 -7.27 -15.57 -24.48
CA THR A 579 -6.29 -16.66 -24.37
C THR A 579 -6.90 -18.06 -24.64
N GLN A 580 -8.23 -18.16 -24.73
CA GLN A 580 -8.96 -19.41 -24.85
C GLN A 580 -9.43 -19.71 -26.27
N GLY A 581 -9.27 -18.75 -27.22
CA GLY A 581 -9.70 -18.92 -28.60
C GLY A 581 -11.24 -18.97 -28.78
N VAL A 582 -12.00 -18.40 -27.84
CA VAL A 582 -13.47 -18.37 -27.89
C VAL A 582 -13.93 -17.16 -28.70
N SER A 583 -14.82 -17.37 -29.68
CA SER A 583 -15.48 -16.28 -30.40
C SER A 583 -16.63 -15.72 -29.58
N VAL A 584 -16.63 -14.39 -29.36
CA VAL A 584 -17.62 -13.70 -28.55
C VAL A 584 -18.32 -12.61 -29.36
N GLN A 585 -19.66 -12.59 -29.31
CA GLN A 585 -20.50 -11.48 -29.75
C GLN A 585 -20.96 -10.76 -28.49
N LEU A 586 -20.40 -9.58 -28.24
CA LEU A 586 -20.62 -8.84 -27.00
C LEU A 586 -21.57 -7.66 -27.21
N GLU A 587 -22.57 -7.58 -26.37
CA GLU A 587 -23.30 -6.34 -26.05
C GLU A 587 -22.88 -5.88 -24.64
N HIS A 588 -22.50 -4.61 -24.52
CA HIS A 588 -21.92 -4.06 -23.30
C HIS A 588 -22.78 -2.94 -22.72
N CYS A 589 -23.51 -3.24 -21.64
CA CYS A 589 -24.27 -2.30 -20.85
C CYS A 589 -23.38 -1.75 -19.72
N ALA A 590 -22.95 -0.50 -19.87
CA ALA A 590 -22.04 0.19 -18.94
C ALA A 590 -22.41 1.66 -18.83
N VAL A 591 -21.95 2.33 -17.79
CA VAL A 591 -22.14 3.77 -17.60
C VAL A 591 -21.25 4.53 -18.58
N ARG A 592 -21.84 5.22 -19.56
CA ARG A 592 -21.10 5.87 -20.65
C ARG A 592 -21.02 7.38 -20.54
N ASP A 593 -21.99 7.97 -19.88
CA ASP A 593 -22.07 9.42 -19.68
C ASP A 593 -21.78 9.77 -18.23
N LEU A 594 -21.35 11.01 -17.99
CA LEU A 594 -21.18 11.52 -16.62
C LEU A 594 -22.56 11.56 -15.93
N PRO A 595 -22.76 10.77 -14.84
CA PRO A 595 -24.07 10.73 -14.19
C PRO A 595 -24.36 12.01 -13.41
N GLY A 596 -25.65 12.23 -13.12
CA GLY A 596 -26.14 13.24 -12.20
C GLY A 596 -26.51 12.65 -10.83
N SER A 597 -27.29 13.38 -10.04
CA SER A 597 -27.95 12.89 -8.83
C SER A 597 -29.38 12.46 -9.16
N GLY A 598 -29.87 11.40 -8.55
CA GLY A 598 -31.24 10.88 -8.75
C GLY A 598 -31.52 9.69 -7.84
N GLN A 599 -32.64 9.02 -8.07
CA GLN A 599 -32.90 7.75 -7.39
C GLN A 599 -32.04 6.64 -8.01
N PRO A 600 -31.58 5.65 -7.25
CA PRO A 600 -30.71 4.58 -7.76
C PRO A 600 -31.23 3.90 -9.04
N GLN A 601 -32.51 3.51 -9.05
CA GLN A 601 -33.13 2.84 -10.20
C GLN A 601 -33.23 3.75 -11.44
N GLU A 602 -33.54 5.03 -11.22
CA GLU A 602 -33.59 6.02 -12.32
C GLU A 602 -32.20 6.21 -12.92
N LEU A 603 -31.17 6.31 -12.08
CA LEU A 603 -29.79 6.48 -12.55
C LEU A 603 -29.29 5.23 -13.29
N MET A 604 -29.55 4.02 -12.78
CA MET A 604 -29.22 2.79 -13.49
C MET A 604 -29.94 2.69 -14.84
N ASP A 605 -31.15 3.20 -14.91
CA ASP A 605 -31.92 3.24 -16.17
C ASP A 605 -31.36 4.27 -17.17
N VAL A 606 -31.09 5.47 -16.74
CA VAL A 606 -30.44 6.50 -17.57
C VAL A 606 -29.04 6.07 -18.02
N ALA A 607 -28.30 5.39 -17.17
CA ALA A 607 -26.97 4.85 -17.46
C ALA A 607 -26.98 3.65 -18.43
N GLY A 608 -28.16 3.12 -18.78
CA GLY A 608 -28.27 2.00 -19.73
C GLY A 608 -27.89 0.63 -19.14
N ILE A 609 -27.96 0.47 -17.82
CA ILE A 609 -27.59 -0.77 -17.11
C ILE A 609 -28.78 -1.45 -16.39
N SER A 610 -30.00 -0.92 -16.55
CA SER A 610 -31.22 -1.50 -16.00
C SER A 610 -31.65 -2.74 -16.76
N ALA A 611 -32.57 -3.54 -16.19
CA ALA A 611 -33.07 -4.79 -16.78
C ALA A 611 -33.57 -4.59 -18.22
N ARG A 612 -34.33 -3.52 -18.53
CA ARG A 612 -34.83 -3.28 -19.89
C ARG A 612 -33.71 -3.11 -20.93
N HIS A 613 -32.61 -2.46 -20.56
CA HIS A 613 -31.49 -2.25 -21.49
C HIS A 613 -30.73 -3.57 -21.73
N ILE A 614 -30.62 -4.43 -20.71
CA ILE A 614 -30.05 -5.78 -20.81
C ILE A 614 -30.93 -6.63 -21.73
N VAL A 615 -32.27 -6.55 -21.61
CA VAL A 615 -33.23 -7.22 -22.51
C VAL A 615 -33.02 -6.76 -23.96
N ASP A 616 -32.95 -5.46 -24.21
CA ASP A 616 -32.74 -4.92 -25.54
C ASP A 616 -31.39 -5.36 -26.15
N ALA A 617 -30.34 -5.38 -25.35
CA ALA A 617 -29.02 -5.90 -25.73
C ALA A 617 -29.08 -7.40 -26.10
N ALA A 618 -29.73 -8.20 -25.27
CA ALA A 618 -29.92 -9.63 -25.51
C ALA A 618 -30.71 -9.90 -26.80
N ARG A 619 -31.79 -9.13 -27.03
CA ARG A 619 -32.62 -9.24 -28.26
C ARG A 619 -31.80 -8.96 -29.51
N ARG A 620 -30.96 -7.93 -29.52
CA ARG A 620 -30.05 -7.64 -30.65
C ARG A 620 -29.14 -8.83 -30.97
N LEU A 621 -28.57 -9.47 -29.96
CA LEU A 621 -27.67 -10.63 -30.14
C LEU A 621 -28.39 -11.87 -30.68
N VAL A 622 -29.65 -12.09 -30.30
CA VAL A 622 -30.42 -13.27 -30.76
C VAL A 622 -31.24 -13.02 -32.01
N GLY A 623 -31.25 -11.79 -32.54
CA GLY A 623 -31.99 -11.42 -33.74
C GLY A 623 -33.52 -11.42 -33.55
N ALA A 624 -34.02 -10.91 -32.41
CA ALA A 624 -35.42 -10.96 -32.02
C ALA A 624 -35.99 -9.57 -31.73
#